data_471d45506353a50fd2ad8e5a4eaa0e98
#
_entry.id   471d45506353a50fd2ad8e5a4eaa0e98
#
_cell.length_a   1.000
_cell.length_b   1.000
_cell.length_c   1.000
_cell.angle_alpha   90.00
_cell.angle_beta   90.00
_cell.angle_gamma   90.00
#
_symmetry.space_group_name_H-M   'P 1'
#
loop_
_entity.id
_entity.type
_entity.pdbx_description
1 polymer ?
#
loop_
_entity_poly.entity_id
_entity_poly.type
_entity_poly.pdbx_seq_one_letter_code
_entity_poly.pdbx_strand_id
1 'polypeptide(L)'
;MYVRIITRNLKIKEGESRLEIFNSILSIIKTIQLRDIVDILAIALLIFGLFKLIQETRAVQLLKGVIMLLIVYFLSSLFGLVMLSSLLRTFFEAAVVVIAIIFQPEIRKALEQMGRNNTYKKYIKIFTKHHKGDEWKKAVEKSIVDAADTAVLFSRSKTGALLVFERETMLSDIAATGTIIDAETSVALFGNIFFNKAPLHDGASIIRDGKLFAAGCILPLTSNLNVDINLGTRHRAGLGISEQSDAVVLIVSEETGVISLAVNGILLREFTREELIKKLEQFLIYDRGYDDDEPPKKFFQKNPKSSKREKAEK
;
A
#
# COMPACT_ATOMS: atom_id res chain seq x y z
N MET A 1 18.39 -22.43 73.40
CA MET A 1 18.34 -23.67 72.56
C MET A 1 17.23 -23.64 71.52
N TYR A 2 16.07 -23.12 71.78
CA TYR A 2 14.90 -23.05 70.88
C TYR A 2 15.11 -22.18 69.67
N VAL A 3 15.79 -21.02 69.74
CA VAL A 3 16.00 -20.10 68.61
C VAL A 3 16.86 -20.72 67.53
N ARG A 4 17.83 -21.58 67.87
CA ARG A 4 18.69 -22.27 66.85
C ARG A 4 17.93 -23.34 66.03
N ILE A 5 16.89 -23.93 66.59
CA ILE A 5 16.07 -24.94 65.92
C ILE A 5 15.13 -24.26 64.91
N ILE A 6 14.55 -23.11 65.30
CA ILE A 6 13.66 -22.36 64.43
C ILE A 6 14.41 -21.78 63.18
N THR A 7 15.60 -21.20 63.36
CA THR A 7 16.43 -20.68 62.29
C THR A 7 16.96 -21.77 61.35
N ARG A 8 17.19 -22.98 61.89
CA ARG A 8 17.62 -24.14 61.08
C ARG A 8 16.46 -24.67 60.21
N ASN A 9 15.25 -24.75 60.82
CA ASN A 9 14.05 -25.18 60.08
C ASN A 9 13.61 -24.16 58.96
N LEU A 10 13.77 -22.85 59.20
CA LEU A 10 13.52 -21.82 58.20
C LEU A 10 14.51 -21.90 57.03
N LYS A 11 15.81 -22.11 57.30
CA LYS A 11 16.83 -22.29 56.25
C LYS A 11 16.64 -23.57 55.44
N ILE A 12 16.17 -24.65 56.03
CA ILE A 12 15.87 -25.91 55.33
C ILE A 12 14.67 -25.70 54.43
N LYS A 13 13.61 -25.01 54.90
CA LYS A 13 12.41 -24.73 54.10
C LYS A 13 12.69 -23.78 52.93
N GLU A 14 13.58 -22.80 53.08
CA GLU A 14 14.05 -21.94 51.94
C GLU A 14 14.92 -22.70 50.94
N GLY A 15 15.74 -23.65 51.40
CA GLY A 15 16.55 -24.50 50.51
C GLY A 15 15.70 -25.50 49.72
N GLU A 16 14.69 -26.10 50.35
CA GLU A 16 13.74 -27.00 49.68
C GLU A 16 12.90 -26.26 48.64
N SER A 17 12.41 -25.05 48.95
CA SER A 17 11.64 -24.24 47.99
C SER A 17 12.48 -23.82 46.77
N ARG A 18 13.76 -23.51 46.96
CA ARG A 18 14.68 -23.19 45.85
C ARG A 18 14.99 -24.41 44.98
N LEU A 19 15.14 -25.59 45.59
CA LEU A 19 15.34 -26.84 44.84
C LEU A 19 14.09 -27.26 44.06
N GLU A 20 12.90 -27.07 44.65
CA GLU A 20 11.63 -27.31 43.96
C GLU A 20 11.42 -26.36 42.77
N ILE A 21 11.73 -25.07 42.93
CA ILE A 21 11.68 -24.08 41.83
C ILE A 21 12.70 -24.46 40.75
N PHE A 22 13.93 -24.83 41.15
CA PHE A 22 14.97 -25.23 40.19
C PHE A 22 14.59 -26.51 39.42
N ASN A 23 14.05 -27.51 40.11
CA ASN A 23 13.56 -28.75 39.49
C ASN A 23 12.35 -28.49 38.60
N SER A 24 11.46 -27.57 38.96
CA SER A 24 10.32 -27.16 38.11
C SER A 24 10.81 -26.45 36.83
N ILE A 25 11.80 -25.56 36.95
CA ILE A 25 12.41 -24.89 35.77
C ILE A 25 13.10 -25.94 34.89
N LEU A 26 13.85 -26.87 35.46
CA LEU A 26 14.51 -27.96 34.73
C LEU A 26 13.51 -28.88 33.99
N SER A 27 12.37 -29.16 34.63
CA SER A 27 11.29 -29.96 34.01
C SER A 27 10.64 -29.21 32.83
N ILE A 28 10.41 -27.89 32.95
CA ILE A 28 9.90 -27.05 31.91
C ILE A 28 10.88 -27.02 30.70
N ILE A 29 12.19 -26.86 31.00
CA ILE A 29 13.21 -26.85 29.95
C ILE A 29 13.28 -28.20 29.20
N LYS A 30 13.10 -29.33 29.91
CA LYS A 30 13.08 -30.67 29.30
C LYS A 30 11.83 -30.97 28.48
N THR A 31 10.73 -30.25 28.70
CA THR A 31 9.47 -30.39 27.93
C THR A 31 9.43 -29.51 26.72
N ILE A 32 10.36 -28.56 26.52
CA ILE A 32 10.43 -27.70 25.36
C ILE A 32 10.75 -28.54 24.12
N GLN A 33 9.80 -28.60 23.21
CA GLN A 33 9.96 -29.24 21.91
C GLN A 33 10.53 -28.24 20.90
N LEU A 34 11.15 -28.73 19.85
CA LEU A 34 11.65 -27.89 18.76
C LEU A 34 10.55 -26.98 18.17
N ARG A 35 9.30 -27.46 18.21
CA ARG A 35 8.10 -26.72 17.78
C ARG A 35 7.85 -25.47 18.62
N ASP A 36 8.08 -25.53 19.93
CA ASP A 36 7.87 -24.40 20.84
C ASP A 36 8.92 -23.31 20.62
N ILE A 37 10.15 -23.70 20.27
CA ILE A 37 11.22 -22.74 19.88
C ILE A 37 10.86 -22.02 18.59
N VAL A 38 10.34 -22.76 17.61
CA VAL A 38 9.90 -22.16 16.31
C VAL A 38 8.72 -21.20 16.53
N ASP A 39 7.78 -21.55 17.41
CA ASP A 39 6.62 -20.70 17.74
C ASP A 39 7.06 -19.40 18.43
N ILE A 40 7.93 -19.48 19.42
CA ILE A 40 8.52 -18.30 20.10
C ILE A 40 9.29 -17.43 19.10
N LEU A 41 10.07 -18.04 18.19
CA LEU A 41 10.84 -17.31 17.17
C LEU A 41 9.91 -16.62 16.16
N ALA A 42 8.84 -17.30 15.75
CA ALA A 42 7.84 -16.75 14.83
C ALA A 42 7.12 -15.54 15.46
N ILE A 43 6.71 -15.64 16.74
CA ILE A 43 6.08 -14.53 17.46
C ILE A 43 7.08 -13.39 17.65
N ALA A 44 8.34 -13.67 18.02
CA ALA A 44 9.38 -12.65 18.17
C ALA A 44 9.66 -11.91 16.87
N LEU A 45 9.72 -12.61 15.73
CA LEU A 45 9.87 -12.01 14.40
C LEU A 45 8.66 -11.16 14.01
N LEU A 46 7.46 -11.62 14.32
CA LEU A 46 6.23 -10.87 14.06
C LEU A 46 6.20 -9.58 14.88
N ILE A 47 6.50 -9.66 16.17
CA ILE A 47 6.57 -8.49 17.07
C ILE A 47 7.68 -7.53 16.61
N PHE A 48 8.86 -8.03 16.24
CA PHE A 48 9.96 -7.22 15.74
C PHE A 48 9.59 -6.49 14.44
N GLY A 49 8.93 -7.20 13.50
CA GLY A 49 8.43 -6.61 12.26
C GLY A 49 7.40 -5.51 12.51
N LEU A 50 6.48 -5.74 13.45
CA LEU A 50 5.48 -4.76 13.87
C LEU A 50 6.15 -3.53 14.52
N PHE A 51 7.12 -3.71 15.39
CA PHE A 51 7.90 -2.62 16.02
C PHE A 51 8.65 -1.79 14.97
N LYS A 52 9.29 -2.43 14.00
CA LYS A 52 10.03 -1.76 12.93
C LYS A 52 9.10 -0.92 12.05
N LEU A 53 7.89 -1.42 11.78
CA LEU A 53 6.89 -0.69 10.99
C LEU A 53 6.40 0.58 11.71
N ILE A 54 6.37 0.57 13.04
CA ILE A 54 5.81 1.65 13.86
C ILE A 54 6.86 2.73 14.18
N GLN A 55 8.17 2.44 14.14
CA GLN A 55 9.25 3.30 14.66
C GLN A 55 9.35 4.70 14.02
N GLU A 56 8.86 4.88 12.80
CA GLU A 56 9.01 6.15 12.04
C GLU A 56 7.74 7.02 12.03
N THR A 57 6.69 6.67 12.78
CA THR A 57 5.39 7.34 12.70
C THR A 57 4.98 8.04 14.01
N ARG A 58 4.09 9.04 13.91
CA ARG A 58 3.40 9.67 15.05
C ARG A 58 2.65 8.65 15.93
N ALA A 59 2.40 7.44 15.41
CA ALA A 59 1.80 6.34 16.14
C ALA A 59 2.65 5.89 17.35
N VAL A 60 3.96 6.05 17.34
CA VAL A 60 4.84 5.72 18.50
C VAL A 60 4.50 6.56 19.73
N GLN A 61 4.19 7.83 19.54
CA GLN A 61 3.83 8.71 20.66
C GLN A 61 2.49 8.30 21.28
N LEU A 62 1.50 7.96 20.44
CA LEU A 62 0.21 7.45 20.90
C LEU A 62 0.37 6.11 21.61
N LEU A 63 1.18 5.20 21.07
CA LEU A 63 1.45 3.90 21.70
C LEU A 63 2.10 4.04 23.08
N LYS A 64 3.06 4.95 23.25
CA LYS A 64 3.66 5.26 24.57
C LYS A 64 2.60 5.74 25.56
N GLY A 65 1.67 6.60 25.14
CA GLY A 65 0.57 7.06 25.97
C GLY A 65 -0.35 5.91 26.42
N VAL A 66 -0.73 5.02 25.51
CA VAL A 66 -1.55 3.85 25.81
C VAL A 66 -0.84 2.90 26.77
N ILE A 67 0.45 2.61 26.54
CA ILE A 67 1.25 1.76 27.45
C ILE A 67 1.32 2.37 28.86
N MET A 68 1.53 3.69 28.95
CA MET A 68 1.55 4.38 30.24
C MET A 68 0.22 4.22 31.00
N LEU A 69 -0.92 4.40 30.30
CA LEU A 69 -2.24 4.20 30.89
C LEU A 69 -2.47 2.75 31.32
N LEU A 70 -1.99 1.75 30.56
CA LEU A 70 -2.06 0.34 30.94
C LEU A 70 -1.23 0.05 32.19
N ILE A 71 -0.04 0.65 32.33
CA ILE A 71 0.77 0.53 33.52
C ILE A 71 0.04 1.11 34.74
N VAL A 72 -0.57 2.29 34.62
CA VAL A 72 -1.36 2.93 35.66
C VAL A 72 -2.55 2.05 36.06
N TYR A 73 -3.25 1.46 35.10
CA TYR A 73 -4.35 0.52 35.32
C TYR A 73 -3.89 -0.70 36.13
N PHE A 74 -2.78 -1.31 35.73
CA PHE A 74 -2.21 -2.48 36.40
C PHE A 74 -1.77 -2.15 37.85
N LEU A 75 -1.07 -1.03 38.04
CA LEU A 75 -0.69 -0.56 39.39
C LEU A 75 -1.92 -0.25 40.26
N SER A 76 -2.93 0.41 39.70
CA SER A 76 -4.19 0.69 40.40
C SER A 76 -4.88 -0.60 40.88
N SER A 77 -4.85 -1.65 40.06
CA SER A 77 -5.38 -2.97 40.42
C SER A 77 -4.55 -3.63 41.54
N LEU A 78 -3.22 -3.54 41.50
CA LEU A 78 -2.33 -4.08 42.50
C LEU A 78 -2.50 -3.40 43.87
N PHE A 79 -2.67 -2.07 43.86
CA PHE A 79 -2.85 -1.29 45.13
C PHE A 79 -4.30 -1.25 45.62
N GLY A 80 -5.22 -1.95 44.94
CA GLY A 80 -6.64 -2.02 45.36
C GLY A 80 -7.39 -0.68 45.21
N LEU A 81 -6.96 0.20 44.33
CA LEU A 81 -7.59 1.51 44.07
C LEU A 81 -8.86 1.34 43.23
N VAL A 82 -9.95 0.95 43.90
CA VAL A 82 -11.21 0.54 43.22
C VAL A 82 -11.77 1.62 42.30
N MET A 83 -11.79 2.89 42.72
CA MET A 83 -12.35 3.97 41.87
C MET A 83 -11.51 4.22 40.63
N LEU A 84 -10.18 4.27 40.77
CA LEU A 84 -9.27 4.51 39.65
C LEU A 84 -9.28 3.35 38.65
N SER A 85 -9.26 2.11 39.14
CA SER A 85 -9.33 0.92 38.30
C SER A 85 -10.65 0.82 37.52
N SER A 86 -11.78 1.14 38.19
CA SER A 86 -13.10 1.17 37.54
C SER A 86 -13.18 2.24 36.43
N LEU A 87 -12.69 3.45 36.69
CA LEU A 87 -12.66 4.55 35.72
C LEU A 87 -11.80 4.20 34.51
N LEU A 88 -10.59 3.67 34.75
CA LEU A 88 -9.70 3.26 33.66
C LEU A 88 -10.28 2.10 32.85
N ARG A 89 -10.95 1.14 33.49
CA ARG A 89 -11.62 0.05 32.79
C ARG A 89 -12.70 0.57 31.84
N THR A 90 -13.59 1.44 32.32
CA THR A 90 -14.64 2.06 31.47
C THR A 90 -14.02 2.86 30.32
N PHE A 91 -12.91 3.57 30.60
CA PHE A 91 -12.17 4.29 29.57
C PHE A 91 -11.63 3.35 28.49
N PHE A 92 -11.02 2.23 28.84
CA PHE A 92 -10.50 1.27 27.86
C PHE A 92 -11.61 0.57 27.08
N GLU A 93 -12.74 0.24 27.72
CA GLU A 93 -13.90 -0.33 27.02
C GLU A 93 -14.44 0.64 25.96
N ALA A 94 -14.54 1.92 26.25
CA ALA A 94 -14.92 2.94 25.27
C ALA A 94 -13.83 3.18 24.22
N ALA A 95 -12.57 3.20 24.59
CA ALA A 95 -11.44 3.44 23.71
C ALA A 95 -11.34 2.38 22.60
N VAL A 96 -11.64 1.12 22.87
CA VAL A 96 -11.64 0.04 21.86
C VAL A 96 -12.62 0.37 20.71
N VAL A 97 -13.81 0.84 21.03
CA VAL A 97 -14.83 1.21 20.03
C VAL A 97 -14.35 2.42 19.20
N VAL A 98 -13.83 3.45 19.87
CA VAL A 98 -13.30 4.66 19.22
C VAL A 98 -12.14 4.33 18.29
N ILE A 99 -11.21 3.49 18.74
CA ILE A 99 -10.08 3.02 17.93
C ILE A 99 -10.58 2.26 16.70
N ALA A 100 -11.55 1.35 16.86
CA ALA A 100 -12.11 0.59 15.74
C ALA A 100 -12.73 1.52 14.66
N ILE A 101 -13.41 2.58 15.07
CA ILE A 101 -13.99 3.58 14.16
C ILE A 101 -12.89 4.40 13.45
N ILE A 102 -11.88 4.86 14.20
CA ILE A 102 -10.78 5.67 13.64
C ILE A 102 -9.97 4.85 12.64
N PHE A 103 -9.70 3.57 12.95
CA PHE A 103 -8.89 2.70 12.08
C PHE A 103 -9.71 1.96 11.01
N GLN A 104 -11.02 2.19 10.93
CA GLN A 104 -11.88 1.58 9.91
C GLN A 104 -11.32 1.77 8.48
N PRO A 105 -10.91 2.99 8.03
CA PRO A 105 -10.37 3.19 6.69
C PRO A 105 -9.02 2.49 6.47
N GLU A 106 -8.16 2.43 7.51
CA GLU A 106 -6.87 1.73 7.44
C GLU A 106 -7.04 0.22 7.34
N ILE A 107 -7.95 -0.35 8.14
CA ILE A 107 -8.28 -1.78 8.10
C ILE A 107 -8.85 -2.14 6.73
N ARG A 108 -9.75 -1.30 6.19
CA ARG A 108 -10.32 -1.49 4.84
C ARG A 108 -9.20 -1.51 3.79
N LYS A 109 -8.31 -0.50 3.80
CA LYS A 109 -7.16 -0.43 2.87
C LYS A 109 -6.23 -1.63 3.00
N ALA A 110 -5.93 -2.06 4.24
CA ALA A 110 -5.10 -3.22 4.49
C ALA A 110 -5.72 -4.51 3.94
N LEU A 111 -7.03 -4.72 4.15
CA LEU A 111 -7.76 -5.88 3.62
C LEU A 111 -7.82 -5.85 2.08
N GLU A 112 -8.03 -4.68 1.47
CA GLU A 112 -7.98 -4.50 0.03
C GLU A 112 -6.59 -4.80 -0.53
N GLN A 113 -5.51 -4.35 0.13
CA GLN A 113 -4.14 -4.67 -0.25
C GLN A 113 -3.81 -6.15 -0.08
N MET A 114 -4.29 -6.80 0.98
CA MET A 114 -4.11 -8.25 1.19
C MET A 114 -4.85 -9.05 0.10
N GLY A 115 -6.06 -8.67 -0.28
CA GLY A 115 -6.79 -9.26 -1.39
C GLY A 115 -6.11 -9.06 -2.75
N ARG A 116 -5.30 -8.01 -2.90
CA ARG A 116 -4.55 -7.65 -4.11
C ARG A 116 -3.25 -8.44 -4.28
N ASN A 117 -2.69 -9.01 -3.20
CA ASN A 117 -1.42 -9.72 -3.25
C ASN A 117 -1.53 -10.99 -4.11
N ASN A 118 -0.71 -11.08 -5.16
CA ASN A 118 -0.71 -12.08 -6.23
C ASN A 118 -0.59 -13.54 -5.77
N THR A 119 -0.17 -13.78 -4.53
CA THR A 119 0.03 -15.12 -3.99
C THR A 119 -1.29 -15.88 -3.81
N TYR A 120 -2.37 -15.18 -3.41
CA TYR A 120 -3.71 -15.78 -3.28
C TYR A 120 -4.43 -15.88 -4.62
N LYS A 121 -4.13 -14.99 -5.58
CA LYS A 121 -4.73 -15.01 -6.93
C LYS A 121 -4.40 -16.27 -7.70
N LYS A 122 -3.23 -16.88 -7.49
CA LYS A 122 -2.83 -18.14 -8.15
C LYS A 122 -3.76 -19.29 -7.78
N TYR A 123 -4.33 -19.28 -6.57
CA TYR A 123 -5.28 -20.32 -6.12
C TYR A 123 -6.74 -20.00 -6.48
N ILE A 124 -7.12 -18.71 -6.51
CA ILE A 124 -8.50 -18.29 -6.85
C ILE A 124 -8.73 -18.26 -8.37
N LYS A 125 -7.69 -18.02 -9.19
CA LYS A 125 -7.76 -18.07 -10.67
C LYS A 125 -8.28 -19.39 -11.23
N ILE A 126 -8.20 -20.48 -10.46
CA ILE A 126 -8.75 -21.79 -10.86
C ILE A 126 -10.30 -21.77 -10.86
N PHE A 127 -10.93 -20.90 -10.05
CA PHE A 127 -12.39 -20.85 -9.87
C PHE A 127 -13.09 -19.71 -10.60
N THR A 128 -12.37 -18.63 -11.01
CA THR A 128 -12.96 -17.49 -11.69
C THR A 128 -12.19 -17.12 -12.94
N LYS A 129 -12.15 -18.03 -13.93
CA LYS A 129 -11.70 -17.72 -15.27
C LYS A 129 -12.79 -16.91 -15.98
N HIS A 130 -12.93 -15.61 -15.63
CA HIS A 130 -13.64 -14.67 -16.48
C HIS A 130 -12.77 -14.46 -17.72
N HIS A 131 -13.09 -15.18 -18.76
CA HIS A 131 -12.62 -14.89 -20.11
C HIS A 131 -13.25 -13.53 -20.49
N LYS A 132 -12.51 -12.44 -20.26
CA LYS A 132 -12.79 -11.21 -20.97
C LYS A 132 -12.42 -11.53 -22.43
N GLY A 133 -13.42 -11.62 -23.31
CA GLY A 133 -13.27 -12.11 -24.67
C GLY A 133 -12.36 -11.24 -25.52
N ASP A 134 -12.09 -11.68 -26.75
CA ASP A 134 -11.28 -10.99 -27.76
C ASP A 134 -11.73 -9.54 -27.99
N GLU A 135 -13.01 -9.23 -27.79
CA GLU A 135 -13.56 -7.87 -27.89
C GLU A 135 -13.00 -6.92 -26.84
N TRP A 136 -12.86 -7.37 -25.59
CA TRP A 136 -12.24 -6.57 -24.52
C TRP A 136 -10.76 -6.28 -24.85
N LYS A 137 -10.01 -7.30 -25.30
CA LYS A 137 -8.60 -7.14 -25.67
C LYS A 137 -8.45 -6.10 -26.77
N LYS A 138 -9.26 -6.18 -27.82
CA LYS A 138 -9.29 -5.20 -28.92
C LYS A 138 -9.63 -3.78 -28.44
N ALA A 139 -10.59 -3.62 -27.53
CA ALA A 139 -10.96 -2.33 -26.97
C ALA A 139 -9.81 -1.72 -26.15
N VAL A 140 -9.13 -2.53 -25.34
CA VAL A 140 -7.95 -2.08 -24.57
C VAL A 140 -6.79 -1.73 -25.50
N GLU A 141 -6.46 -2.57 -26.48
CA GLU A 141 -5.42 -2.28 -27.49
C GLU A 141 -5.70 -0.97 -28.22
N LYS A 142 -6.94 -0.76 -28.66
CA LYS A 142 -7.36 0.51 -29.28
C LYS A 142 -7.14 1.68 -28.33
N SER A 143 -7.56 1.57 -27.08
CA SER A 143 -7.40 2.65 -26.09
C SER A 143 -5.94 2.98 -25.78
N ILE A 144 -5.05 1.98 -25.81
CA ILE A 144 -3.60 2.17 -25.66
C ILE A 144 -3.04 2.98 -26.83
N VAL A 145 -3.41 2.63 -28.07
CA VAL A 145 -2.96 3.34 -29.26
C VAL A 145 -3.48 4.77 -29.27
N ASP A 146 -4.78 4.97 -29.02
CA ASP A 146 -5.40 6.30 -28.96
C ASP A 146 -4.74 7.20 -27.90
N ALA A 147 -4.45 6.63 -26.71
CA ALA A 147 -3.78 7.36 -25.63
C ALA A 147 -2.31 7.69 -25.96
N ALA A 148 -1.59 6.77 -26.60
CA ALA A 148 -0.21 7.00 -27.02
C ALA A 148 -0.12 8.07 -28.10
N ASP A 149 -1.00 8.03 -29.12
CA ASP A 149 -1.07 9.04 -30.16
C ASP A 149 -1.44 10.42 -29.60
N THR A 150 -2.38 10.44 -28.65
CA THR A 150 -2.74 11.65 -27.92
C THR A 150 -1.56 12.21 -27.12
N ALA A 151 -0.83 11.35 -26.41
CA ALA A 151 0.33 11.76 -25.61
C ALA A 151 1.43 12.38 -26.48
N VAL A 152 1.69 11.83 -27.67
CA VAL A 152 2.66 12.39 -28.63
C VAL A 152 2.19 13.74 -29.17
N LEU A 153 0.90 13.88 -29.49
CA LEU A 153 0.33 15.14 -29.92
C LEU A 153 0.46 16.21 -28.82
N PHE A 154 0.09 15.86 -27.60
CA PHE A 154 0.14 16.76 -26.44
C PHE A 154 1.56 17.09 -26.00
N SER A 155 2.50 16.16 -26.16
CA SER A 155 3.93 16.42 -25.94
C SER A 155 4.45 17.55 -26.83
N ARG A 156 4.08 17.55 -28.12
CA ARG A 156 4.47 18.58 -29.09
C ARG A 156 3.83 19.93 -28.82
N SER A 157 2.55 19.93 -28.43
CA SER A 157 1.80 21.17 -28.12
C SER A 157 1.97 21.62 -26.67
N LYS A 158 2.69 20.86 -25.85
CA LYS A 158 2.82 21.08 -24.38
C LYS A 158 1.45 21.18 -23.70
N THR A 159 0.52 20.35 -24.10
CA THR A 159 -0.80 20.24 -23.48
C THR A 159 -0.73 19.25 -22.34
N GLY A 160 -1.03 19.69 -21.10
CA GLY A 160 -1.05 18.83 -19.93
C GLY A 160 -2.18 17.81 -20.01
N ALA A 161 -1.88 16.53 -19.74
CA ALA A 161 -2.89 15.48 -19.70
C ALA A 161 -2.60 14.46 -18.59
N LEU A 162 -3.68 13.86 -18.09
CA LEU A 162 -3.65 12.86 -17.02
C LEU A 162 -4.67 11.77 -17.34
N LEU A 163 -4.18 10.62 -17.87
CA LEU A 163 -4.99 9.48 -18.28
C LEU A 163 -4.74 8.32 -17.33
N VAL A 164 -5.79 7.83 -16.66
CA VAL A 164 -5.74 6.76 -15.66
C VAL A 164 -6.37 5.50 -16.24
N PHE A 165 -5.58 4.48 -16.47
CA PHE A 165 -6.06 3.16 -16.85
C PHE A 165 -6.40 2.36 -15.60
N GLU A 166 -7.68 2.13 -15.38
CA GLU A 166 -8.19 1.30 -14.29
C GLU A 166 -7.87 -0.18 -14.57
N ARG A 167 -7.42 -0.88 -13.53
CA ARG A 167 -7.09 -2.31 -13.67
C ARG A 167 -8.05 -3.19 -12.85
N GLU A 168 -7.58 -3.74 -11.73
CA GLU A 168 -8.39 -4.61 -10.88
C GLU A 168 -9.06 -3.83 -9.75
N THR A 169 -8.41 -2.75 -9.29
CA THR A 169 -8.97 -1.85 -8.28
C THR A 169 -9.94 -0.89 -8.97
N MET A 170 -11.22 -1.01 -8.66
CA MET A 170 -12.25 -0.11 -9.17
C MET A 170 -12.06 1.30 -8.61
N LEU A 171 -12.04 2.29 -9.48
CA LEU A 171 -11.89 3.72 -9.13
C LEU A 171 -13.24 4.45 -9.15
N SER A 172 -14.31 3.78 -8.77
CA SER A 172 -15.67 4.33 -8.83
C SER A 172 -15.85 5.58 -7.98
N ASP A 173 -15.24 5.63 -6.79
CA ASP A 173 -15.29 6.80 -5.90
C ASP A 173 -14.57 8.01 -6.52
N ILE A 174 -13.47 7.77 -7.23
CA ILE A 174 -12.73 8.80 -7.97
C ILE A 174 -13.54 9.26 -9.19
N ALA A 175 -14.10 8.32 -9.95
CA ALA A 175 -14.93 8.62 -11.11
C ALA A 175 -16.16 9.46 -10.77
N ALA A 176 -16.74 9.24 -9.58
CA ALA A 176 -17.89 10.01 -9.08
C ALA A 176 -17.57 11.50 -8.81
N THR A 177 -16.27 11.86 -8.69
CA THR A 177 -15.85 13.28 -8.55
C THR A 177 -15.84 14.03 -9.88
N GLY A 178 -15.85 13.32 -11.01
CA GLY A 178 -15.86 13.88 -12.35
C GLY A 178 -17.20 13.69 -13.09
N THR A 179 -17.16 13.78 -14.39
CA THR A 179 -18.30 13.55 -15.28
C THR A 179 -18.19 12.19 -15.94
N ILE A 180 -19.22 11.34 -15.82
CA ILE A 180 -19.29 10.05 -16.50
C ILE A 180 -19.55 10.29 -18.01
N ILE A 181 -18.75 9.64 -18.85
CA ILE A 181 -18.80 9.80 -20.32
C ILE A 181 -19.20 8.47 -20.97
N ASP A 182 -18.58 7.35 -20.57
CA ASP A 182 -18.79 5.98 -21.09
C ASP A 182 -18.75 5.92 -22.63
N ALA A 183 -17.71 6.46 -23.24
CA ALA A 183 -17.53 6.51 -24.70
C ALA A 183 -16.30 5.69 -25.14
N GLU A 184 -16.26 5.31 -26.44
CA GLU A 184 -15.05 4.80 -27.04
C GLU A 184 -13.94 5.85 -27.05
N THR A 185 -12.69 5.40 -26.86
CA THR A 185 -11.54 6.29 -26.93
C THR A 185 -11.27 6.75 -28.36
N SER A 186 -10.78 7.96 -28.50
CA SER A 186 -10.19 8.50 -29.73
C SER A 186 -9.29 9.69 -29.41
N VAL A 187 -8.32 9.96 -30.28
CA VAL A 187 -7.43 11.12 -30.16
C VAL A 187 -8.25 12.43 -30.14
N ALA A 188 -9.30 12.51 -30.96
CA ALA A 188 -10.17 13.69 -31.03
C ALA A 188 -10.94 13.93 -29.74
N LEU A 189 -11.43 12.84 -29.08
CA LEU A 189 -12.15 12.94 -27.83
C LEU A 189 -11.22 13.41 -26.70
N PHE A 190 -10.03 12.80 -26.56
CA PHE A 190 -9.02 13.28 -25.62
C PHE A 190 -8.59 14.72 -25.92
N GLY A 191 -8.43 15.07 -27.21
CA GLY A 191 -8.14 16.43 -27.63
C GLY A 191 -9.15 17.46 -27.16
N ASN A 192 -10.44 17.13 -27.21
CA ASN A 192 -11.52 18.00 -26.71
C ASN A 192 -11.55 18.10 -25.18
N ILE A 193 -11.30 16.98 -24.49
CA ILE A 193 -11.30 16.98 -23.02
C ILE A 193 -10.17 17.84 -22.47
N PHE A 194 -8.94 17.64 -22.95
CA PHE A 194 -7.75 18.34 -22.46
C PHE A 194 -7.49 19.68 -23.17
N PHE A 195 -8.42 20.11 -24.02
CA PHE A 195 -8.33 21.43 -24.63
C PHE A 195 -8.32 22.49 -23.52
N ASN A 196 -7.36 23.41 -23.59
CA ASN A 196 -7.17 24.44 -22.57
C ASN A 196 -8.46 25.23 -22.32
N LYS A 197 -8.87 25.36 -21.07
CA LYS A 197 -10.10 26.00 -20.62
C LYS A 197 -11.40 25.23 -20.95
N ALA A 198 -11.33 24.02 -21.50
CA ALA A 198 -12.51 23.16 -21.58
C ALA A 198 -13.00 22.77 -20.17
N PRO A 199 -14.30 22.56 -19.93
CA PRO A 199 -14.82 22.27 -18.59
C PRO A 199 -14.24 21.00 -17.94
N LEU A 200 -13.76 20.04 -18.72
CA LEU A 200 -13.25 18.74 -18.24
C LEU A 200 -11.71 18.64 -18.26
N HIS A 201 -10.98 19.71 -18.62
CA HIS A 201 -9.52 19.65 -18.77
C HIS A 201 -8.76 19.59 -17.46
N ASP A 202 -9.38 20.09 -16.38
CA ASP A 202 -8.79 20.05 -15.05
C ASP A 202 -9.21 18.77 -14.33
N GLY A 203 -8.24 17.91 -14.06
CA GLY A 203 -8.44 16.60 -13.50
C GLY A 203 -7.97 15.46 -14.40
N ALA A 204 -8.35 14.24 -14.03
CA ALA A 204 -7.96 13.03 -14.74
C ALA A 204 -9.09 12.48 -15.60
N SER A 205 -8.72 11.83 -16.71
CA SER A 205 -9.63 10.97 -17.47
C SER A 205 -9.39 9.51 -17.07
N ILE A 206 -10.45 8.79 -16.69
CA ILE A 206 -10.40 7.39 -16.30
C ILE A 206 -10.80 6.52 -17.49
N ILE A 207 -9.94 5.57 -17.84
CA ILE A 207 -10.16 4.58 -18.89
C ILE A 207 -10.45 3.24 -18.20
N ARG A 208 -11.63 2.69 -18.43
CA ARG A 208 -12.12 1.42 -17.88
C ARG A 208 -12.46 0.48 -19.03
N ASP A 209 -11.88 -0.71 -19.03
CA ASP A 209 -12.14 -1.76 -20.03
C ASP A 209 -12.01 -1.28 -21.49
N GLY A 210 -11.06 -0.39 -21.76
CA GLY A 210 -10.79 0.17 -23.09
C GLY A 210 -11.72 1.32 -23.50
N LYS A 211 -12.60 1.80 -22.63
CA LYS A 211 -13.47 2.97 -22.84
C LYS A 211 -13.08 4.13 -21.96
N LEU A 212 -13.28 5.33 -22.44
CA LEU A 212 -13.24 6.53 -21.59
C LEU A 212 -14.47 6.54 -20.70
N PHE A 213 -14.28 6.19 -19.43
CA PHE A 213 -15.36 6.05 -18.47
C PHE A 213 -15.77 7.39 -17.86
N ALA A 214 -14.81 8.21 -17.41
CA ALA A 214 -15.07 9.50 -16.80
C ALA A 214 -13.95 10.50 -17.10
N ALA A 215 -14.22 11.80 -16.99
CA ALA A 215 -13.24 12.88 -17.12
C ALA A 215 -13.46 13.99 -16.10
N GLY A 216 -12.42 14.82 -15.87
CA GLY A 216 -12.43 15.86 -14.85
C GLY A 216 -12.40 15.28 -13.42
N CYS A 217 -11.83 14.09 -13.23
CA CYS A 217 -11.81 13.39 -11.96
C CYS A 217 -10.69 13.92 -11.06
N ILE A 218 -10.97 14.08 -9.77
CA ILE A 218 -10.02 14.55 -8.75
C ILE A 218 -9.26 13.36 -8.19
N LEU A 219 -7.93 13.38 -8.32
CA LEU A 219 -7.05 12.34 -7.80
C LEU A 219 -6.40 12.77 -6.48
N PRO A 220 -6.07 11.81 -5.58
CA PRO A 220 -5.25 12.09 -4.42
C PRO A 220 -3.83 12.45 -4.84
N LEU A 221 -3.22 13.41 -4.15
CA LEU A 221 -1.81 13.75 -4.36
C LEU A 221 -0.92 12.80 -3.54
N THR A 222 0.27 12.49 -4.06
CA THR A 222 1.27 11.73 -3.29
C THR A 222 1.68 12.48 -2.02
N SER A 223 1.80 11.74 -0.92
CA SER A 223 2.35 12.24 0.35
C SER A 223 3.86 12.01 0.47
N ASN A 224 4.49 11.39 -0.53
CA ASN A 224 5.92 11.08 -0.51
C ASN A 224 6.75 12.36 -0.65
N LEU A 225 7.50 12.71 0.40
CA LEU A 225 8.36 13.89 0.44
C LEU A 225 9.64 13.76 -0.42
N ASN A 226 9.98 12.54 -0.85
CA ASN A 226 11.15 12.28 -1.70
C ASN A 226 10.87 12.47 -3.20
N VAL A 227 9.68 12.93 -3.56
CA VAL A 227 9.33 13.25 -4.94
C VAL A 227 9.93 14.61 -5.30
N ASP A 228 10.53 14.69 -6.50
CA ASP A 228 11.14 15.92 -7.01
C ASP A 228 10.16 17.10 -6.89
N ILE A 229 10.60 18.18 -6.24
CA ILE A 229 9.82 19.41 -6.01
C ILE A 229 9.37 20.05 -7.32
N ASN A 230 10.12 19.86 -8.40
CA ASN A 230 9.82 20.40 -9.72
C ASN A 230 8.71 19.64 -10.47
N LEU A 231 8.15 18.58 -9.89
CA LEU A 231 7.04 17.86 -10.51
C LEU A 231 5.73 18.63 -10.30
N GLY A 232 5.06 18.96 -11.41
CA GLY A 232 3.75 19.61 -11.41
C GLY A 232 2.65 18.76 -10.76
N THR A 233 1.51 19.41 -10.50
CA THR A 233 0.36 18.80 -9.81
C THR A 233 -0.14 17.51 -10.46
N ARG A 234 -0.15 17.42 -11.80
CA ARG A 234 -0.55 16.21 -12.54
C ARG A 234 0.37 15.01 -12.26
N HIS A 235 1.68 15.24 -12.16
CA HIS A 235 2.61 14.15 -11.79
C HIS A 235 2.40 13.68 -10.36
N ARG A 236 2.20 14.62 -9.43
CA ARG A 236 1.92 14.29 -8.02
C ARG A 236 0.58 13.56 -7.85
N ALA A 237 -0.42 13.92 -8.64
CA ALA A 237 -1.71 13.25 -8.67
C ALA A 237 -1.59 11.83 -9.27
N GLY A 238 -0.86 11.69 -10.38
CA GLY A 238 -0.60 10.38 -10.99
C GLY A 238 0.16 9.43 -10.08
N LEU A 239 1.18 9.92 -9.37
CA LEU A 239 1.87 9.14 -8.34
C LEU A 239 0.92 8.76 -7.20
N GLY A 240 0.15 9.72 -6.66
CA GLY A 240 -0.76 9.48 -5.53
C GLY A 240 -1.79 8.40 -5.79
N ILE A 241 -2.42 8.39 -6.96
CA ILE A 241 -3.37 7.31 -7.31
C ILE A 241 -2.65 5.97 -7.57
N SER A 242 -1.45 5.97 -8.15
CA SER A 242 -0.68 4.75 -8.39
C SER A 242 -0.09 4.14 -7.10
N GLU A 243 0.05 4.91 -6.02
CA GLU A 243 0.40 4.43 -4.67
C GLU A 243 -0.78 3.72 -4.00
N GLN A 244 -2.02 4.20 -4.25
CA GLN A 244 -3.23 3.74 -3.59
C GLN A 244 -3.96 2.64 -4.37
N SER A 245 -3.66 2.47 -5.66
CA SER A 245 -4.30 1.50 -6.56
C SER A 245 -3.28 0.82 -7.46
N ASP A 246 -3.71 -0.16 -8.23
CA ASP A 246 -2.92 -0.80 -9.28
C ASP A 246 -3.08 -0.13 -10.64
N ALA A 247 -3.67 1.06 -10.69
CA ALA A 247 -3.87 1.81 -11.91
C ALA A 247 -2.53 2.20 -12.58
N VAL A 248 -2.54 2.24 -13.88
CA VAL A 248 -1.43 2.77 -14.70
C VAL A 248 -1.81 4.17 -15.15
N VAL A 249 -0.95 5.14 -14.88
CA VAL A 249 -1.26 6.55 -15.14
C VAL A 249 -0.30 7.11 -16.17
N LEU A 250 -0.83 7.57 -17.28
CA LEU A 250 -0.12 8.28 -18.35
C LEU A 250 -0.24 9.79 -18.11
N ILE A 251 0.90 10.44 -18.07
CA ILE A 251 1.01 11.88 -17.75
C ILE A 251 1.78 12.57 -18.84
N VAL A 252 1.25 13.69 -19.34
CA VAL A 252 1.98 14.60 -20.21
C VAL A 252 2.17 15.93 -19.49
N SER A 253 3.43 16.38 -19.41
CA SER A 253 3.76 17.65 -18.76
C SER A 253 3.36 18.84 -19.61
N GLU A 254 2.64 19.79 -19.06
CA GLU A 254 2.33 21.07 -19.73
C GLU A 254 3.52 22.02 -19.81
N GLU A 255 4.53 21.84 -18.95
CA GLU A 255 5.71 22.70 -18.95
C GLU A 255 6.77 22.20 -19.96
N THR A 256 7.06 20.89 -19.89
CA THR A 256 8.16 20.29 -20.64
C THR A 256 7.72 19.47 -21.85
N GLY A 257 6.47 19.02 -21.89
CA GLY A 257 5.97 18.07 -22.89
C GLY A 257 6.43 16.63 -22.64
N VAL A 258 7.15 16.34 -21.54
CA VAL A 258 7.66 14.99 -21.23
C VAL A 258 6.50 14.05 -20.95
N ILE A 259 6.53 12.88 -21.62
CA ILE A 259 5.58 11.79 -21.41
C ILE A 259 6.11 10.89 -20.29
N SER A 260 5.28 10.61 -19.30
CA SER A 260 5.63 9.81 -18.13
C SER A 260 4.53 8.79 -17.82
N LEU A 261 4.91 7.66 -17.20
CA LEU A 261 3.99 6.67 -16.63
C LEU A 261 4.22 6.57 -15.13
N ALA A 262 3.15 6.66 -14.34
CA ALA A 262 3.19 6.36 -12.92
C ALA A 262 2.55 4.98 -12.67
N VAL A 263 3.30 4.08 -12.02
CA VAL A 263 2.88 2.70 -11.71
C VAL A 263 3.44 2.32 -10.34
N ASN A 264 2.59 1.87 -9.42
CA ASN A 264 2.99 1.45 -8.07
C ASN A 264 3.85 2.50 -7.32
N GLY A 265 3.53 3.80 -7.45
CA GLY A 265 4.28 4.89 -6.83
C GLY A 265 5.62 5.23 -7.49
N ILE A 266 5.92 4.63 -8.64
CA ILE A 266 7.17 4.87 -9.39
C ILE A 266 6.85 5.64 -10.66
N LEU A 267 7.61 6.72 -10.93
CA LEU A 267 7.49 7.52 -12.14
C LEU A 267 8.55 7.09 -13.16
N LEU A 268 8.10 6.58 -14.30
CA LEU A 268 8.92 6.27 -15.47
C LEU A 268 8.77 7.43 -16.46
N ARG A 269 9.86 7.90 -17.06
CA ARG A 269 9.86 9.13 -17.87
C ARG A 269 10.49 8.92 -19.25
N GLU A 270 10.23 9.86 -20.16
CA GLU A 270 10.88 9.99 -21.47
C GLU A 270 10.56 8.81 -22.41
N PHE A 271 9.27 8.59 -22.67
CA PHE A 271 8.82 7.56 -23.60
C PHE A 271 8.71 8.09 -25.02
N THR A 272 9.19 7.31 -25.99
CA THR A 272 8.76 7.39 -27.38
C THR A 272 7.37 6.75 -27.53
N ARG A 273 6.71 6.99 -28.68
CA ARG A 273 5.41 6.39 -28.98
C ARG A 273 5.42 4.86 -28.86
N GLU A 274 6.41 4.23 -29.49
CA GLU A 274 6.54 2.77 -29.56
C GLU A 274 6.84 2.16 -28.18
N GLU A 275 7.71 2.80 -27.42
CA GLU A 275 8.02 2.38 -26.03
C GLU A 275 6.81 2.52 -25.12
N LEU A 276 6.03 3.59 -25.30
CA LEU A 276 4.82 3.86 -24.54
C LEU A 276 3.77 2.78 -24.78
N ILE A 277 3.47 2.47 -26.05
CA ILE A 277 2.52 1.41 -26.43
C ILE A 277 2.97 0.08 -25.81
N LYS A 278 4.22 -0.32 -26.04
CA LYS A 278 4.76 -1.57 -25.50
C LYS A 278 4.67 -1.66 -23.97
N LYS A 279 4.91 -0.55 -23.28
CA LYS A 279 4.80 -0.51 -21.81
C LYS A 279 3.37 -0.57 -21.32
N LEU A 280 2.46 0.14 -21.98
CA LEU A 280 1.03 0.08 -21.65
C LEU A 280 0.46 -1.32 -21.92
N GLU A 281 0.78 -1.96 -23.05
CA GLU A 281 0.40 -3.34 -23.34
C GLU A 281 0.92 -4.29 -22.27
N GLN A 282 2.19 -4.16 -21.88
CA GLN A 282 2.78 -4.95 -20.81
C GLN A 282 1.97 -4.84 -19.53
N PHE A 283 1.68 -3.62 -19.06
CA PHE A 283 0.99 -3.41 -17.79
C PHE A 283 -0.50 -3.73 -17.84
N LEU A 284 -1.17 -3.49 -18.96
CA LEU A 284 -2.62 -3.59 -19.06
C LEU A 284 -3.10 -4.95 -19.59
N ILE A 285 -2.30 -5.64 -20.38
CA ILE A 285 -2.67 -6.92 -21.02
C ILE A 285 -1.86 -8.06 -20.41
N TYR A 286 -0.52 -8.03 -20.50
CA TYR A 286 0.34 -9.17 -20.14
C TYR A 286 0.48 -9.35 -18.63
N ASP A 287 0.71 -8.29 -17.84
CA ASP A 287 0.82 -8.38 -16.38
C ASP A 287 -0.50 -8.78 -15.70
N ARG A 288 -1.61 -8.74 -16.42
CA ARG A 288 -2.90 -9.30 -15.98
C ARG A 288 -3.00 -10.82 -16.20
N GLY A 289 -2.00 -11.45 -16.84
CA GLY A 289 -1.95 -12.89 -17.08
C GLY A 289 -2.91 -13.36 -18.17
N TYR A 290 -3.07 -12.59 -19.22
CA TYR A 290 -3.88 -12.93 -20.38
C TYR A 290 -3.12 -13.66 -21.50
N ASP A 291 -1.77 -13.73 -21.41
CA ASP A 291 -0.96 -14.60 -22.29
C ASP A 291 -0.36 -15.74 -21.46
N ASP A 292 -0.76 -16.97 -21.78
CA ASP A 292 -0.36 -18.19 -21.06
C ASP A 292 1.07 -18.68 -21.42
N ASP A 293 1.84 -18.00 -22.28
CA ASP A 293 3.05 -18.57 -22.91
C ASP A 293 4.40 -17.94 -22.54
N GLU A 294 4.48 -16.85 -21.73
CA GLU A 294 5.77 -16.35 -21.26
C GLU A 294 5.80 -16.12 -19.72
N PRO A 295 6.83 -16.67 -19.03
CA PRO A 295 6.98 -16.41 -17.60
C PRO A 295 7.34 -14.94 -17.34
N PRO A 296 6.84 -14.31 -16.26
CA PRO A 296 7.07 -12.91 -15.97
C PRO A 296 8.55 -12.63 -15.74
N LYS A 297 9.19 -11.93 -16.64
CA LYS A 297 10.56 -11.41 -16.48
C LYS A 297 10.57 -10.40 -15.33
N LYS A 298 11.41 -10.63 -14.31
CA LYS A 298 11.64 -9.72 -13.16
C LYS A 298 12.10 -8.35 -13.66
N PHE A 299 11.24 -7.34 -13.62
CA PHE A 299 11.41 -6.03 -14.27
C PHE A 299 11.89 -4.91 -13.33
N PHE A 300 12.61 -5.23 -12.26
CA PHE A 300 13.30 -4.21 -11.49
C PHE A 300 14.81 -4.29 -11.68
N GLN A 301 15.28 -4.10 -12.93
CA GLN A 301 16.67 -3.73 -13.13
C GLN A 301 16.77 -2.20 -13.27
N LYS A 302 17.41 -1.57 -12.29
CA LYS A 302 17.86 -0.18 -12.31
C LYS A 302 18.46 0.13 -13.69
N ASN A 303 17.96 1.14 -14.36
CA ASN A 303 18.49 1.62 -15.63
C ASN A 303 19.94 2.13 -15.41
N PRO A 304 20.99 1.49 -15.95
CA PRO A 304 22.39 1.83 -15.61
C PRO A 304 22.87 3.17 -16.19
N LYS A 305 22.00 3.89 -16.92
CA LYS A 305 22.36 5.16 -17.57
C LYS A 305 22.26 6.41 -16.70
N SER A 306 21.54 6.37 -15.56
CA SER A 306 21.45 7.52 -14.65
C SER A 306 22.69 7.71 -13.76
N SER A 307 23.47 6.64 -13.55
CA SER A 307 24.66 6.67 -12.68
C SER A 307 25.93 7.25 -13.34
N LYS A 308 25.92 7.46 -14.68
CA LYS A 308 27.11 8.01 -15.38
C LYS A 308 27.09 9.52 -15.57
N ARG A 309 25.96 10.21 -15.40
CA ARG A 309 25.91 11.68 -15.49
C ARG A 309 26.31 12.39 -14.18
N GLU A 310 26.13 11.76 -13.02
CA GLU A 310 26.53 12.35 -11.73
C GLU A 310 28.06 12.31 -11.45
N LYS A 311 28.85 11.56 -12.22
CA LYS A 311 30.32 11.50 -12.07
C LYS A 311 31.11 12.39 -13.04
N ALA A 312 30.44 13.11 -13.92
CA ALA A 312 31.07 14.03 -14.88
C ALA A 312 30.97 15.52 -14.48
N GLU A 313 30.33 15.83 -13.35
CA GLU A 313 30.18 17.21 -12.82
C GLU A 313 30.76 17.37 -11.41
N LYS A 314 31.78 16.56 -11.07
CA LYS A 314 32.62 16.85 -9.89
C LYS A 314 34.09 16.93 -10.29
#